data_4f0021043d52fca4884ed883b8534703
#
_entry.id   4f0021043d52fca4884ed883b8534703
#
_cell.length_a   1.000
_cell.length_b   1.000
_cell.length_c   1.000
_cell.angle_alpha   90.00
_cell.angle_beta   90.00
_cell.angle_gamma   90.00
#
_symmetry.space_group_name_H-M   'P 1'
#
loop_
_entity.id
_entity.type
_entity.pdbx_description
1 polymer ?
#
loop_
_entity_poly.entity_id
_entity_poly.type
_entity_poly.pdbx_seq_one_letter_code
_entity_poly.pdbx_strand_id
1 'polypeptide(L)'
;MFFPLIGAILGAAGAGIYLAAARALPSSLAALLTVAFWAGISGVLHEDGLADVADALRAGRTQEKMLAILKDSRIGTFGAVALVLSVILRWQAVEHIETTRFLEVCIAAQAVPRAALVALAWVSRPVGTGLALAFCSTLTTPAAIAAIVQGALAALLCGVRPGLAIIIGTYFIIRLARWYFIAGSAA
;
A
#
# COMPACT_ATOMS: atom_id res chain seq x y z
N MET A 1 2.16 -10.66 12.08
CA MET A 1 0.96 -11.49 11.89
C MET A 1 -0.31 -10.65 11.73
N PHE A 2 -0.52 -9.60 12.52
CA PHE A 2 -1.77 -8.81 12.54
C PHE A 2 -1.81 -7.62 11.56
N PHE A 3 -0.80 -7.45 10.71
CA PHE A 3 -0.68 -6.28 9.86
C PHE A 3 -1.85 -6.11 8.87
N PRO A 4 -2.32 -7.17 8.16
CA PRO A 4 -3.53 -7.07 7.35
C PRO A 4 -4.81 -6.86 8.15
N LEU A 5 -4.90 -7.42 9.38
CA LEU A 5 -6.05 -7.20 10.26
C LEU A 5 -6.16 -5.74 10.68
N ILE A 6 -5.04 -5.09 11.02
CA ILE A 6 -5.00 -3.64 11.26
C ILE A 6 -5.49 -2.89 10.00
N GLY A 7 -5.05 -3.34 8.81
CA GLY A 7 -5.57 -2.80 7.55
C GLY A 7 -7.08 -2.94 7.42
N ALA A 8 -7.64 -4.10 7.74
CA ALA A 8 -9.08 -4.32 7.69
C ALA A 8 -9.85 -3.38 8.63
N ILE A 9 -9.33 -3.17 9.85
CA ILE A 9 -9.91 -2.22 10.83
C ILE A 9 -9.86 -0.78 10.28
N LEU A 10 -8.72 -0.36 9.72
CA LEU A 10 -8.58 0.96 9.12
C LEU A 10 -9.48 1.14 7.88
N GLY A 11 -9.65 0.08 7.09
CA GLY A 11 -10.59 0.06 5.97
C GLY A 11 -12.03 0.29 6.43
N ALA A 12 -12.45 -0.47 7.45
CA ALA A 12 -13.78 -0.33 8.04
C ALA A 12 -14.00 1.05 8.68
N ALA A 13 -13.00 1.59 9.39
CA ALA A 13 -13.05 2.93 9.97
C ALA A 13 -13.19 4.01 8.89
N GLY A 14 -12.42 3.92 7.80
CA GLY A 14 -12.54 4.83 6.65
C GLY A 14 -13.91 4.74 5.98
N ALA A 15 -14.47 3.53 5.83
CA ALA A 15 -15.84 3.36 5.34
C ALA A 15 -16.87 4.05 6.25
N GLY A 16 -16.71 3.93 7.57
CA GLY A 16 -17.54 4.63 8.54
C GLY A 16 -17.46 6.16 8.41
N ILE A 17 -16.27 6.70 8.20
CA ILE A 17 -16.05 8.13 7.98
C ILE A 17 -16.76 8.58 6.69
N TYR A 18 -16.58 7.84 5.59
CA TYR A 18 -17.28 8.16 4.35
C TYR A 18 -18.78 8.21 4.51
N LEU A 19 -19.36 7.14 5.08
CA LEU A 19 -20.82 7.04 5.27
C LEU A 19 -21.38 8.11 6.20
N ALA A 20 -20.62 8.50 7.21
CA ALA A 20 -20.99 9.60 8.09
C ALA A 20 -20.92 10.97 7.38
N ALA A 21 -19.81 11.23 6.68
CA ALA A 21 -19.59 12.48 5.98
C ALA A 21 -20.57 12.68 4.81
N ALA A 22 -20.87 11.62 4.05
CA ALA A 22 -21.79 11.66 2.92
C ALA A 22 -23.26 11.98 3.30
N ARG A 23 -23.60 11.99 4.60
CA ARG A 23 -24.90 12.46 5.07
C ARG A 23 -25.05 13.97 5.03
N ALA A 24 -23.94 14.70 5.08
CA ALA A 24 -23.94 16.18 5.15
C ALA A 24 -23.10 16.84 4.05
N LEU A 25 -22.23 16.07 3.37
CA LEU A 25 -21.30 16.57 2.37
C LEU A 25 -21.51 15.84 1.04
N PRO A 26 -21.13 16.46 -0.09
CA PRO A 26 -21.05 15.77 -1.38
C PRO A 26 -20.12 14.55 -1.31
N SER A 27 -20.44 13.49 -2.09
CA SER A 27 -19.66 12.24 -2.16
C SER A 27 -18.17 12.46 -2.38
N SER A 28 -17.84 13.43 -3.22
CA SER A 28 -16.46 13.83 -3.52
C SER A 28 -15.70 14.29 -2.28
N LEU A 29 -16.28 15.14 -1.46
CA LEU A 29 -15.68 15.59 -0.20
C LEU A 29 -15.59 14.45 0.83
N ALA A 30 -16.63 13.61 0.93
CA ALA A 30 -16.60 12.45 1.81
C ALA A 30 -15.47 11.48 1.44
N ALA A 31 -15.27 11.24 0.12
CA ALA A 31 -14.17 10.43 -0.40
C ALA A 31 -12.80 11.04 -0.08
N LEU A 32 -12.64 12.36 -0.28
CA LEU A 32 -11.39 13.07 0.05
C LEU A 32 -11.05 12.97 1.53
N LEU A 33 -12.04 13.16 2.42
CA LEU A 33 -11.86 13.02 3.87
C LEU A 33 -11.45 11.60 4.26
N THR A 34 -11.99 10.59 3.57
CA THR A 34 -11.62 9.19 3.80
C THR A 34 -10.16 8.92 3.41
N VAL A 35 -9.72 9.43 2.26
CA VAL A 35 -8.32 9.32 1.83
C VAL A 35 -7.39 10.06 2.78
N ALA A 36 -7.77 11.27 3.19
CA ALA A 36 -7.01 12.06 4.16
C ALA A 36 -6.91 11.36 5.53
N PHE A 37 -7.98 10.73 5.99
CA PHE A 37 -7.96 9.91 7.21
C PHE A 37 -6.94 8.76 7.10
N TRP A 38 -6.96 7.99 6.00
CA TRP A 38 -6.02 6.87 5.82
C TRP A 38 -4.58 7.34 5.75
N ALA A 39 -4.29 8.45 5.08
CA ALA A 39 -2.95 9.05 5.05
C ALA A 39 -2.53 9.52 6.44
N GLY A 40 -3.40 10.25 7.15
CA GLY A 40 -3.11 10.80 8.47
C GLY A 40 -2.87 9.74 9.54
N ILE A 41 -3.74 8.70 9.60
CA ILE A 41 -3.60 7.62 10.61
C ILE A 41 -2.36 6.76 10.40
N SER A 42 -1.85 6.66 9.16
CA SER A 42 -0.59 5.99 8.85
C SER A 42 0.64 6.88 9.05
N GLY A 43 0.46 8.12 9.48
CA GLY A 43 1.54 9.11 9.61
C GLY A 43 2.17 9.46 8.27
N VAL A 44 1.43 9.36 7.17
CA VAL A 44 1.89 9.63 5.78
C VAL A 44 3.05 8.72 5.33
N LEU A 45 3.35 7.66 6.09
CA LEU A 45 4.51 6.77 5.85
C LEU A 45 4.48 6.10 4.46
N HIS A 46 3.31 5.77 3.96
CA HIS A 46 3.18 5.13 2.64
C HIS A 46 3.38 6.14 1.52
N GLU A 47 2.94 7.36 1.73
CA GLU A 47 3.10 8.49 0.82
C GLU A 47 4.58 8.87 0.71
N ASP A 48 5.26 8.98 1.82
CA ASP A 48 6.70 9.26 1.91
C ASP A 48 7.50 8.19 1.13
N GLY A 49 7.26 6.91 1.44
CA GLY A 49 7.89 5.81 0.72
C GLY A 49 7.59 5.79 -0.79
N LEU A 50 6.39 6.20 -1.22
CA LEU A 50 6.06 6.33 -2.64
C LEU A 50 6.88 7.43 -3.31
N ALA A 51 7.00 8.58 -2.66
CA ALA A 51 7.78 9.71 -3.17
C ALA A 51 9.25 9.33 -3.31
N ASP A 52 9.83 8.77 -2.25
CA ASP A 52 11.22 8.35 -2.21
C ASP A 52 11.55 7.33 -3.32
N VAL A 53 10.69 6.32 -3.49
CA VAL A 53 10.86 5.33 -4.54
C VAL A 53 10.73 5.96 -5.92
N ALA A 54 9.78 6.86 -6.16
CA ALA A 54 9.59 7.52 -7.44
C ALA A 54 10.82 8.37 -7.83
N ASP A 55 11.38 9.10 -6.87
CA ASP A 55 12.59 9.90 -7.09
C ASP A 55 13.82 9.00 -7.28
N ALA A 56 13.96 7.93 -6.48
CA ALA A 56 15.07 6.99 -6.60
C ALA A 56 15.08 6.24 -7.95
N LEU A 57 13.91 5.83 -8.46
CA LEU A 57 13.78 5.14 -9.74
C LEU A 57 14.27 5.99 -10.91
N ARG A 58 14.12 7.31 -10.83
CA ARG A 58 14.51 8.22 -11.91
C ARG A 58 15.98 8.65 -11.83
N ALA A 59 16.52 8.84 -10.64
CA ALA A 59 17.79 9.53 -10.45
C ALA A 59 19.03 8.63 -10.54
N GLY A 60 18.91 7.31 -10.52
CA GLY A 60 20.11 6.47 -10.57
C GLY A 60 19.90 5.03 -11.03
N ARG A 61 20.81 4.59 -11.89
CA ARG A 61 20.92 3.18 -12.27
C ARG A 61 21.80 2.38 -11.30
N THR A 62 22.46 3.02 -10.32
CA THR A 62 23.32 2.35 -9.36
C THR A 62 22.63 2.28 -7.99
N GLN A 63 22.77 1.15 -7.33
CA GLN A 63 22.21 0.91 -6.01
C GLN A 63 22.65 1.98 -4.98
N GLU A 64 23.90 2.44 -5.05
CA GLU A 64 24.42 3.48 -4.15
C GLU A 64 23.68 4.80 -4.29
N LYS A 65 23.40 5.24 -5.54
CA LYS A 65 22.64 6.47 -5.80
C LYS A 65 21.18 6.35 -5.34
N MET A 66 20.55 5.19 -5.59
CA MET A 66 19.19 4.93 -5.13
C MET A 66 19.12 4.99 -3.60
N LEU A 67 20.04 4.34 -2.90
CA LEU A 67 20.11 4.36 -1.43
C LEU A 67 20.42 5.75 -0.87
N ALA A 68 21.20 6.57 -1.59
CA ALA A 68 21.48 7.95 -1.18
C ALA A 68 20.20 8.81 -1.26
N ILE A 69 19.39 8.64 -2.31
CA ILE A 69 18.12 9.37 -2.48
C ILE A 69 17.09 8.93 -1.44
N LEU A 70 16.96 7.63 -1.17
CA LEU A 70 16.08 7.10 -0.13
C LEU A 70 16.43 7.59 1.29
N LYS A 71 17.59 8.22 1.48
CA LYS A 71 18.02 8.85 2.75
C LYS A 71 17.93 10.37 2.73
N ASP A 72 17.62 10.97 1.57
CA ASP A 72 17.48 12.42 1.43
C ASP A 72 16.03 12.81 1.75
N SER A 73 15.83 13.63 2.76
CA SER A 73 14.49 14.10 3.18
C SER A 73 13.84 15.10 2.22
N ARG A 74 14.50 15.46 1.12
CA ARG A 74 13.96 16.39 0.11
C ARG A 74 13.13 15.64 -0.92
N ILE A 75 11.92 16.14 -1.17
CA ILE A 75 11.08 15.61 -2.23
C ILE A 75 11.54 16.14 -3.59
N GLY A 76 11.72 15.24 -4.55
CA GLY A 76 12.00 15.59 -5.93
C GLY A 76 10.73 15.74 -6.78
N THR A 77 10.91 16.15 -8.03
CA THR A 77 9.78 16.38 -8.96
C THR A 77 8.99 15.09 -9.23
N PHE A 78 9.67 13.93 -9.37
CA PHE A 78 9.00 12.66 -9.62
C PHE A 78 8.21 12.19 -8.41
N GLY A 79 8.76 12.33 -7.20
CA GLY A 79 8.06 12.06 -5.94
C GLY A 79 6.83 12.94 -5.79
N ALA A 80 6.95 14.24 -6.02
CA ALA A 80 5.82 15.16 -5.95
C ALA A 80 4.69 14.81 -6.94
N VAL A 81 5.02 14.49 -8.19
CA VAL A 81 4.04 14.07 -9.20
C VAL A 81 3.40 12.73 -8.80
N ALA A 82 4.18 11.76 -8.34
CA ALA A 82 3.66 10.47 -7.89
C ALA A 82 2.67 10.62 -6.73
N LEU A 83 2.96 11.49 -5.77
CA LEU A 83 2.05 11.79 -4.65
C LEU A 83 0.73 12.39 -5.13
N VAL A 84 0.79 13.44 -5.96
CA VAL A 84 -0.42 14.10 -6.48
C VAL A 84 -1.29 13.10 -7.23
N LEU A 85 -0.71 12.33 -8.14
CA LEU A 85 -1.43 11.31 -8.90
C LEU A 85 -2.00 10.22 -7.98
N SER A 86 -1.25 9.75 -6.99
CA SER A 86 -1.71 8.74 -6.04
C SER A 86 -2.91 9.23 -5.23
N VAL A 87 -2.89 10.47 -4.75
CA VAL A 87 -4.00 11.05 -3.98
C VAL A 87 -5.24 11.21 -4.87
N ILE A 88 -5.08 11.75 -6.08
CA ILE A 88 -6.19 11.96 -7.03
C ILE A 88 -6.82 10.60 -7.40
N LEU A 89 -6.01 9.60 -7.74
CA LEU A 89 -6.50 8.28 -8.13
C LEU A 89 -7.24 7.59 -6.98
N ARG A 90 -6.74 7.65 -5.75
CA ARG A 90 -7.41 7.09 -4.58
C ARG A 90 -8.71 7.83 -4.26
N TRP A 91 -8.70 9.16 -4.35
CA TRP A 91 -9.89 9.97 -4.14
C TRP A 91 -10.99 9.59 -5.14
N GLN A 92 -10.66 9.59 -6.43
CA GLN A 92 -11.61 9.22 -7.48
C GLN A 92 -12.07 7.75 -7.36
N ALA A 93 -11.16 6.84 -7.02
CA ALA A 93 -11.52 5.44 -6.79
C ALA A 93 -12.53 5.29 -5.65
N VAL A 94 -12.32 5.98 -4.51
CA VAL A 94 -13.23 5.93 -3.35
C VAL A 94 -14.59 6.53 -3.69
N GLU A 95 -14.62 7.63 -4.42
CA GLU A 95 -15.87 8.31 -4.84
C GLU A 95 -16.78 7.41 -5.70
N HIS A 96 -16.18 6.55 -6.53
CA HIS A 96 -16.89 5.69 -7.49
C HIS A 96 -17.16 4.27 -6.98
N ILE A 97 -16.86 3.95 -5.73
CA ILE A 97 -17.22 2.66 -5.15
C ILE A 97 -18.73 2.58 -4.99
N GLU A 98 -19.35 1.51 -5.47
CA GLU A 98 -20.76 1.21 -5.20
C GLU A 98 -21.05 1.16 -3.70
N THR A 99 -22.08 1.88 -3.25
CA THR A 99 -22.45 1.96 -1.83
C THR A 99 -22.74 0.60 -1.21
N THR A 100 -23.32 -0.31 -1.98
CA THR A 100 -23.63 -1.69 -1.57
C THR A 100 -22.42 -2.54 -1.22
N ARG A 101 -21.25 -2.18 -1.76
CA ARG A 101 -19.97 -2.92 -1.58
C ARG A 101 -18.88 -2.05 -0.95
N PHE A 102 -19.27 -0.89 -0.43
CA PHE A 102 -18.31 0.11 0.03
C PHE A 102 -17.42 -0.41 1.16
N LEU A 103 -18.03 -1.07 2.14
CA LEU A 103 -17.31 -1.61 3.30
C LEU A 103 -16.29 -2.67 2.90
N GLU A 104 -16.69 -3.64 2.08
CA GLU A 104 -15.85 -4.75 1.66
C GLU A 104 -14.66 -4.25 0.83
N VAL A 105 -14.91 -3.31 -0.08
CA VAL A 105 -13.86 -2.72 -0.92
C VAL A 105 -12.87 -1.92 -0.09
N CYS A 106 -13.34 -1.11 0.87
CA CYS A 106 -12.47 -0.37 1.79
C CYS A 106 -11.62 -1.30 2.66
N ILE A 107 -12.20 -2.39 3.19
CA ILE A 107 -11.47 -3.41 3.94
C ILE A 107 -10.38 -4.03 3.07
N ALA A 108 -10.73 -4.48 1.86
CA ALA A 108 -9.77 -5.08 0.93
C ALA A 108 -8.66 -4.10 0.54
N ALA A 109 -9.00 -2.84 0.23
CA ALA A 109 -8.05 -1.81 -0.18
C ALA A 109 -6.99 -1.51 0.89
N GLN A 110 -7.31 -1.70 2.16
CA GLN A 110 -6.37 -1.47 3.27
C GLN A 110 -5.67 -2.75 3.75
N ALA A 111 -6.31 -3.91 3.68
CA ALA A 111 -5.75 -5.17 4.15
C ALA A 111 -4.79 -5.82 3.15
N VAL A 112 -5.16 -5.83 1.84
CA VAL A 112 -4.39 -6.50 0.79
C VAL A 112 -2.98 -5.92 0.62
N PRO A 113 -2.79 -4.58 0.53
CA PRO A 113 -1.44 -4.02 0.42
C PRO A 113 -0.55 -4.33 1.63
N ARG A 114 -1.13 -4.43 2.81
CA ARG A 114 -0.40 -4.81 4.03
C ARG A 114 0.02 -6.28 4.03
N ALA A 115 -0.82 -7.16 3.49
CA ALA A 115 -0.44 -8.55 3.24
C ALA A 115 0.65 -8.66 2.17
N ALA A 116 0.55 -7.87 1.10
CA ALA A 116 1.55 -7.81 0.03
C ALA A 116 2.92 -7.35 0.55
N LEU A 117 2.95 -6.36 1.45
CA LEU A 117 4.18 -5.89 2.09
C LEU A 117 4.82 -6.99 2.93
N VAL A 118 4.03 -7.73 3.71
CA VAL A 118 4.53 -8.89 4.48
C VAL A 118 5.05 -9.98 3.54
N ALA A 119 4.34 -10.29 2.46
CA ALA A 119 4.78 -11.26 1.47
C ALA A 119 6.09 -10.83 0.79
N LEU A 120 6.21 -9.56 0.40
CA LEU A 120 7.44 -9.01 -0.18
C LEU A 120 8.60 -9.10 0.80
N ALA A 121 8.40 -8.72 2.06
CA ALA A 121 9.41 -8.80 3.11
C ALA A 121 9.87 -10.24 3.38
N TRP A 122 8.94 -11.20 3.33
CA TRP A 122 9.25 -12.62 3.55
C TRP A 122 10.11 -13.24 2.43
N VAL A 123 9.85 -12.83 1.16
CA VAL A 123 10.56 -13.37 0.00
C VAL A 123 11.78 -12.55 -0.43
N SER A 124 12.07 -11.43 0.24
CA SER A 124 13.14 -10.51 -0.11
C SER A 124 14.17 -10.41 1.02
N ARG A 125 15.41 -10.06 0.66
CA ARG A 125 16.45 -9.76 1.66
C ARG A 125 16.51 -8.24 1.84
N PRO A 126 16.37 -7.73 3.07
CA PRO A 126 16.47 -6.30 3.32
C PRO A 126 17.91 -5.82 3.08
N VAL A 127 18.03 -4.64 2.48
CA VAL A 127 19.30 -3.95 2.28
C VAL A 127 19.36 -2.75 3.21
N GLY A 128 20.49 -2.56 3.88
CA GLY A 128 20.70 -1.42 4.79
C GLY A 128 20.36 -1.70 6.24
N THR A 129 20.01 -0.64 6.98
CA THR A 129 19.71 -0.64 8.43
C THR A 129 18.35 -0.01 8.68
N GLY A 130 17.75 -0.24 9.85
CA GLY A 130 16.51 0.44 10.26
C GLY A 130 15.29 -0.51 10.38
N LEU A 131 14.10 0.07 10.31
CA LEU A 131 12.84 -0.64 10.58
C LEU A 131 12.59 -1.82 9.65
N ALA A 132 12.95 -1.72 8.39
CA ALA A 132 12.76 -2.80 7.42
C ALA A 132 13.59 -4.04 7.79
N LEU A 133 14.85 -3.86 8.19
CA LEU A 133 15.71 -4.96 8.64
C LEU A 133 15.16 -5.58 9.93
N ALA A 134 14.77 -4.76 10.91
CA ALA A 134 14.19 -5.22 12.16
C ALA A 134 12.89 -6.02 11.93
N PHE A 135 12.03 -5.53 11.04
CA PHE A 135 10.80 -6.24 10.65
C PHE A 135 11.10 -7.59 9.99
N CYS A 136 11.99 -7.62 9.00
CA CYS A 136 12.34 -8.86 8.29
C CYS A 136 13.02 -9.89 9.20
N SER A 137 13.86 -9.45 10.16
CA SER A 137 14.56 -10.35 11.09
C SER A 137 13.62 -11.04 12.09
N THR A 138 12.47 -10.43 12.40
CA THR A 138 11.45 -11.00 13.30
C THR A 138 10.34 -11.75 12.57
N LEU A 139 10.30 -11.68 11.24
CA LEU A 139 9.25 -12.27 10.44
C LEU A 139 9.44 -13.78 10.29
N THR A 140 8.56 -14.56 10.92
CA THR A 140 8.54 -16.03 10.79
C THR A 140 7.66 -16.49 9.64
N THR A 141 7.97 -17.64 9.05
CA THR A 141 7.17 -18.23 7.97
C THR A 141 5.69 -18.42 8.32
N PRO A 142 5.31 -18.94 9.50
CA PRO A 142 3.90 -19.03 9.88
C PRO A 142 3.21 -17.66 9.96
N ALA A 143 3.91 -16.64 10.45
CA ALA A 143 3.37 -15.28 10.52
C ALA A 143 3.15 -14.67 9.12
N ALA A 144 4.07 -14.93 8.18
CA ALA A 144 3.93 -14.50 6.80
C ALA A 144 2.75 -15.18 6.11
N ILE A 145 2.63 -16.50 6.24
CA ILE A 145 1.51 -17.27 5.69
C ILE A 145 0.18 -16.77 6.25
N ALA A 146 0.10 -16.57 7.57
CA ALA A 146 -1.13 -16.05 8.20
C ALA A 146 -1.52 -14.66 7.67
N ALA A 147 -0.55 -13.78 7.44
CA ALA A 147 -0.81 -12.46 6.86
C ALA A 147 -1.28 -12.57 5.39
N ILE A 148 -0.67 -13.43 4.59
CA ILE A 148 -1.06 -13.65 3.19
C ILE A 148 -2.50 -14.21 3.12
N VAL A 149 -2.84 -15.16 3.98
CA VAL A 149 -4.20 -15.72 4.06
C VAL A 149 -5.22 -14.64 4.45
N GLN A 150 -4.91 -13.80 5.44
CA GLN A 150 -5.79 -12.68 5.82
C GLN A 150 -6.02 -11.71 4.65
N GLY A 151 -4.97 -11.36 3.89
CA GLY A 151 -5.09 -10.51 2.71
C GLY A 151 -5.93 -11.15 1.60
N ALA A 152 -5.73 -12.46 1.36
CA ALA A 152 -6.52 -13.21 0.39
C ALA A 152 -8.01 -13.27 0.78
N LEU A 153 -8.31 -13.53 2.06
CA LEU A 153 -9.68 -13.50 2.57
C LEU A 153 -10.31 -12.11 2.41
N ALA A 154 -9.58 -11.05 2.74
CA ALA A 154 -10.04 -9.68 2.54
C ALA A 154 -10.34 -9.37 1.05
N ALA A 155 -9.50 -9.83 0.12
CA ALA A 155 -9.76 -9.69 -1.30
C ALA A 155 -11.03 -10.42 -1.75
N LEU A 156 -11.26 -11.62 -1.23
CA LEU A 156 -12.44 -12.43 -1.54
C LEU A 156 -13.76 -11.85 -1.01
N LEU A 157 -13.73 -10.94 -0.02
CA LEU A 157 -14.92 -10.17 0.39
C LEU A 157 -15.51 -9.36 -0.77
N CYS A 158 -14.68 -8.91 -1.71
CA CYS A 158 -15.13 -8.24 -2.93
C CYS A 158 -15.82 -9.17 -3.94
N GLY A 159 -16.00 -10.44 -3.61
CA GLY A 159 -16.53 -11.49 -4.49
C GLY A 159 -15.42 -12.33 -5.13
N VAL A 160 -15.77 -13.52 -5.59
CA VAL A 160 -14.77 -14.50 -6.06
C VAL A 160 -13.97 -13.98 -7.27
N ARG A 161 -14.66 -13.49 -8.31
CA ARG A 161 -13.97 -13.01 -9.53
C ARG A 161 -13.07 -11.79 -9.28
N PRO A 162 -13.56 -10.67 -8.71
CA PRO A 162 -12.69 -9.54 -8.42
C PRO A 162 -11.63 -9.89 -7.36
N GLY A 163 -11.95 -10.70 -6.36
CA GLY A 163 -10.98 -11.15 -5.36
C GLY A 163 -9.82 -11.93 -5.95
N LEU A 164 -10.07 -12.86 -6.86
CA LEU A 164 -9.03 -13.57 -7.59
C LEU A 164 -8.19 -12.61 -8.45
N ALA A 165 -8.83 -11.66 -9.14
CA ALA A 165 -8.10 -10.66 -9.92
C ALA A 165 -7.17 -9.81 -9.05
N ILE A 166 -7.62 -9.39 -7.86
CA ILE A 166 -6.81 -8.65 -6.87
C ILE A 166 -5.62 -9.50 -6.42
N ILE A 167 -5.82 -10.77 -6.07
CA ILE A 167 -4.76 -11.69 -5.62
C ILE A 167 -3.73 -11.88 -6.73
N ILE A 168 -4.17 -12.18 -7.95
CA ILE A 168 -3.29 -12.37 -9.10
C ILE A 168 -2.51 -11.09 -9.41
N GLY A 169 -3.19 -9.93 -9.47
CA GLY A 169 -2.56 -8.64 -9.69
C GLY A 169 -1.51 -8.31 -8.63
N THR A 170 -1.82 -8.54 -7.36
CA THR A 170 -0.89 -8.37 -6.24
C THR A 170 0.34 -9.27 -6.38
N TYR A 171 0.16 -10.53 -6.77
CA TYR A 171 1.27 -11.44 -7.04
C TYR A 171 2.19 -10.92 -8.16
N PHE A 172 1.61 -10.44 -9.28
CA PHE A 172 2.40 -9.88 -10.37
C PHE A 172 3.16 -8.61 -9.97
N ILE A 173 2.54 -7.72 -9.17
CA ILE A 173 3.19 -6.51 -8.64
C ILE A 173 4.39 -6.89 -7.76
N ILE A 174 4.24 -7.85 -6.85
CA ILE A 174 5.34 -8.35 -6.01
C ILE A 174 6.46 -8.93 -6.88
N ARG A 175 6.13 -9.72 -7.89
CA ARG A 175 7.12 -10.31 -8.82
C ARG A 175 7.87 -9.25 -9.61
N LEU A 176 7.15 -8.23 -10.12
CA LEU A 176 7.74 -7.13 -10.88
C LEU A 176 8.65 -6.28 -10.00
N ALA A 177 8.21 -5.92 -8.80
CA ALA A 177 9.01 -5.18 -7.84
C ALA A 177 10.31 -5.92 -7.51
N ARG A 178 10.21 -7.21 -7.21
CA ARG A 178 11.40 -8.03 -6.94
C ARG A 178 12.34 -8.09 -8.14
N TRP A 179 11.82 -8.34 -9.33
CA TRP A 179 12.62 -8.39 -10.55
C TRP A 179 13.37 -7.08 -10.76
N TYR A 180 12.69 -5.95 -10.65
CA TYR A 180 13.28 -4.64 -10.84
C TYR A 180 14.41 -4.34 -9.84
N PHE A 181 14.13 -4.54 -8.54
CA PHE A 181 15.11 -4.23 -7.49
C PHE A 181 16.24 -5.25 -7.38
N ILE A 182 16.04 -6.51 -7.76
CA ILE A 182 17.08 -7.53 -7.73
C ILE A 182 17.91 -7.50 -9.02
N ALA A 183 17.30 -7.34 -10.19
CA ALA A 183 18.03 -7.24 -11.46
C ALA A 183 18.88 -5.96 -11.53
N GLY A 184 18.42 -4.86 -10.95
CA GLY A 184 19.20 -3.62 -10.86
C GLY A 184 20.40 -3.69 -9.92
N SER A 185 20.51 -4.72 -9.07
CA SER A 185 21.64 -4.93 -8.17
C SER A 185 22.74 -5.85 -8.76
N ALA A 186 22.50 -6.43 -9.93
CA ALA A 186 23.41 -7.37 -10.61
C ALA A 186 24.15 -6.76 -11.81
N ALA A 187 23.91 -5.50 -12.11
CA ALA A 187 24.58 -4.70 -13.15
C ALA A 187 25.40 -3.56 -12.52
#